data_5b2fa485ae03b2cad558e2ac554c594a
#
_entry.id   5b2fa485ae03b2cad558e2ac554c594a
#
_cell.length_a   1.000
_cell.length_b   1.000
_cell.length_c   1.000
_cell.angle_alpha   90.00
_cell.angle_beta   90.00
_cell.angle_gamma   90.00
#
_symmetry.space_group_name_H-M   'P 1'
#
loop_
_entity.id
_entity.type
_entity.pdbx_description
1 polymer ?
#
loop_
_entity_poly.entity_id
_entity_poly.type
_entity_poly.pdbx_seq_one_letter_code
_entity_poly.pdbx_strand_id
1 'polypeptide(L)'
;AGHSCGGAQVLANAKDPRIKTYLILNAGMGDMEMAGASPKSLKNLHAPILYLVGGKGDVAWPNAQKDYDAIKRVPVVLADNTQSGHDGTYRQEFGGDNSRMVSNWLDWLFKDVKEHDALFKQGDLKGYTGWTIKSKNFKE
;
A
#
# COMPACT_ATOMS: atom_id res chain seq x y z
N ALA A 1 8.59 3.38 3.96
CA ALA A 1 7.78 3.88 2.82
C ALA A 1 8.66 4.09 1.61
N GLY A 2 8.11 3.86 0.42
CA GLY A 2 8.82 4.15 -0.81
C GLY A 2 7.87 4.27 -1.99
N HIS A 3 8.19 5.23 -2.87
CA HIS A 3 7.47 5.47 -4.11
C HIS A 3 8.22 4.83 -5.29
N SER A 4 7.50 4.15 -6.15
CA SER A 4 8.03 3.52 -7.38
C SER A 4 9.23 2.61 -7.06
N CYS A 5 10.41 2.87 -7.60
CA CYS A 5 11.64 2.13 -7.28
C CYS A 5 11.92 2.09 -5.76
N GLY A 6 11.61 3.17 -5.04
CA GLY A 6 11.70 3.22 -3.57
C GLY A 6 10.79 2.19 -2.88
N GLY A 7 9.62 1.90 -3.45
CA GLY A 7 8.75 0.82 -2.96
C GLY A 7 9.40 -0.56 -3.10
N ALA A 8 10.07 -0.81 -4.23
CA ALA A 8 10.85 -2.03 -4.40
C ALA A 8 11.99 -2.13 -3.35
N GLN A 9 12.68 -1.03 -3.07
CA GLN A 9 13.70 -1.00 -2.02
C GLN A 9 13.13 -1.31 -0.63
N VAL A 10 11.93 -0.85 -0.32
CA VAL A 10 11.23 -1.23 0.93
C VAL A 10 11.05 -2.75 0.97
N LEU A 11 10.55 -3.36 -0.10
CA LEU A 11 10.36 -4.81 -0.16
C LEU A 11 11.68 -5.59 -0.11
N ALA A 12 12.74 -5.05 -0.71
CA ALA A 12 14.08 -5.66 -0.63
C ALA A 12 14.60 -5.75 0.81
N ASN A 13 14.17 -4.82 1.67
CA ASN A 13 14.57 -4.75 3.08
C ASN A 13 13.51 -5.32 4.03
N ALA A 14 12.54 -6.08 3.53
CA ALA A 14 11.39 -6.53 4.30
C ALA A 14 11.74 -7.40 5.52
N LYS A 15 12.91 -8.02 5.54
CA LYS A 15 13.38 -8.84 6.68
C LYS A 15 13.73 -8.04 7.94
N ASP A 16 13.97 -6.75 7.82
CA ASP A 16 14.43 -5.94 8.95
C ASP A 16 13.38 -5.95 10.08
N PRO A 17 13.70 -6.48 11.27
CA PRO A 17 12.72 -6.64 12.34
C PRO A 17 12.25 -5.32 12.94
N ARG A 18 12.91 -4.22 12.66
CA ARG A 18 12.51 -2.89 13.10
C ARG A 18 11.32 -2.35 12.35
N ILE A 19 11.01 -2.90 11.17
CA ILE A 19 9.87 -2.46 10.36
C ILE A 19 8.57 -2.86 11.06
N LYS A 20 7.69 -1.88 11.29
CA LYS A 20 6.37 -2.07 11.92
C LYS A 20 5.22 -1.98 10.93
N THR A 21 5.45 -1.41 9.76
CA THR A 21 4.51 -1.41 8.64
C THR A 21 5.26 -1.10 7.35
N TYR A 22 4.71 -1.53 6.23
CA TYR A 22 5.25 -1.25 4.90
C TYR A 22 4.27 -0.36 4.15
N LEU A 23 4.77 0.72 3.55
CA LEU A 23 4.01 1.61 2.69
C LEU A 23 4.62 1.56 1.29
N ILE A 24 3.90 0.95 0.36
CA ILE A 24 4.34 0.73 -1.02
C ILE A 24 3.51 1.66 -1.91
N LEU A 25 4.14 2.76 -2.31
CA LEU A 25 3.46 3.84 -3.01
C LEU A 25 3.78 3.77 -4.50
N ASN A 26 2.75 3.56 -5.32
CA ASN A 26 2.88 3.46 -6.78
C ASN A 26 3.98 2.47 -7.18
N ALA A 27 3.98 1.30 -6.55
CA ALA A 27 4.94 0.23 -6.75
C ALA A 27 4.30 -1.14 -6.53
N GLY A 28 4.96 -2.15 -7.03
CA GLY A 28 4.61 -3.55 -6.85
C GLY A 28 5.59 -4.43 -7.62
N MET A 29 5.83 -5.64 -7.15
CA MET A 29 6.80 -6.53 -7.81
C MET A 29 6.16 -7.31 -8.95
N GLY A 30 4.98 -7.86 -8.75
CA GLY A 30 4.40 -8.78 -9.73
C GLY A 30 5.35 -9.95 -9.98
N ASP A 31 5.80 -10.07 -11.24
CA ASP A 31 6.80 -11.07 -11.64
C ASP A 31 8.19 -10.45 -11.88
N MET A 32 8.40 -9.19 -11.50
CA MET A 32 9.63 -8.44 -11.80
C MET A 32 10.68 -8.59 -10.71
N GLU A 33 11.91 -8.29 -11.08
CA GLU A 33 13.00 -8.03 -10.14
C GLU A 33 13.43 -6.57 -10.31
N MET A 34 13.58 -5.85 -9.19
CA MET A 34 13.94 -4.44 -9.21
C MET A 34 14.55 -4.03 -7.87
N ALA A 35 15.63 -3.25 -7.92
CA ALA A 35 16.24 -2.62 -6.73
C ALA A 35 16.52 -3.61 -5.58
N GLY A 36 16.88 -4.84 -5.92
CA GLY A 36 17.15 -5.90 -4.95
C GLY A 36 15.94 -6.68 -4.46
N ALA A 37 14.73 -6.30 -4.90
CA ALA A 37 13.50 -7.02 -4.59
C ALA A 37 13.08 -7.94 -5.74
N SER A 38 12.35 -8.98 -5.39
CA SER A 38 11.72 -9.92 -6.31
C SER A 38 10.40 -10.41 -5.72
N PRO A 39 9.59 -11.21 -6.44
CA PRO A 39 8.39 -11.81 -5.86
C PRO A 39 8.66 -12.58 -4.55
N LYS A 40 9.86 -13.16 -4.40
CA LYS A 40 10.27 -13.85 -3.17
C LYS A 40 10.37 -12.93 -1.96
N SER A 41 10.59 -11.62 -2.17
CA SER A 41 10.65 -10.64 -1.08
C SER A 41 9.36 -10.58 -0.27
N LEU A 42 8.22 -10.88 -0.88
CA LEU A 42 6.91 -10.89 -0.20
C LEU A 42 6.84 -11.93 0.92
N LYS A 43 7.66 -12.99 0.87
CA LYS A 43 7.73 -14.01 1.91
C LYS A 43 8.36 -13.49 3.20
N ASN A 44 9.08 -12.40 3.13
CA ASN A 44 9.76 -11.78 4.27
C ASN A 44 8.90 -10.75 5.01
N LEU A 45 7.70 -10.46 4.51
CA LEU A 45 6.77 -9.56 5.17
C LEU A 45 6.34 -10.13 6.53
N HIS A 46 6.41 -9.30 7.56
CA HIS A 46 6.09 -9.68 8.95
C HIS A 46 5.24 -8.63 9.68
N ALA A 47 4.78 -7.62 8.98
CA ALA A 47 3.98 -6.51 9.51
C ALA A 47 2.91 -6.09 8.49
N PRO A 48 1.87 -5.34 8.91
CA PRO A 48 0.84 -4.87 7.99
C PRO A 48 1.41 -4.04 6.85
N ILE A 49 0.86 -4.21 5.65
CA ILE A 49 1.31 -3.54 4.44
C ILE A 49 0.16 -2.82 3.75
N LEU A 50 0.41 -1.57 3.35
CA LEU A 50 -0.46 -0.78 2.52
C LEU A 50 0.18 -0.56 1.15
N TYR A 51 -0.49 -1.03 0.10
CA TYR A 51 -0.25 -0.62 -1.27
C TYR A 51 -1.16 0.56 -1.61
N LEU A 52 -0.59 1.59 -2.21
CA LEU A 52 -1.34 2.71 -2.75
C LEU A 52 -0.96 2.90 -4.21
N VAL A 53 -1.94 2.82 -5.10
CA VAL A 53 -1.72 2.93 -6.56
C VAL A 53 -2.67 3.97 -7.17
N GLY A 54 -2.43 4.32 -8.42
CA GLY A 54 -3.08 5.42 -9.10
C GLY A 54 -3.97 5.02 -10.28
N GLY A 55 -4.61 3.85 -10.21
CA GLY A 55 -5.49 3.36 -11.26
C GLY A 55 -4.73 2.74 -12.43
N LYS A 56 -5.46 2.43 -13.51
CA LYS A 56 -4.89 1.78 -14.69
C LYS A 56 -3.84 2.63 -15.42
N GLY A 57 -3.83 3.93 -15.18
CA GLY A 57 -2.78 4.84 -15.69
C GLY A 57 -1.47 4.77 -14.92
N ASP A 58 -1.44 4.08 -13.80
CA ASP A 58 -0.24 3.85 -13.01
C ASP A 58 0.44 2.56 -13.49
N VAL A 59 1.69 2.67 -13.91
CA VAL A 59 2.48 1.51 -14.40
C VAL A 59 2.60 0.42 -13.33
N ALA A 60 2.53 0.77 -12.05
CA ALA A 60 2.61 -0.18 -10.95
C ALA A 60 1.29 -0.92 -10.68
N TRP A 61 0.18 -0.47 -11.25
CA TRP A 61 -1.15 -1.00 -10.91
C TRP A 61 -1.26 -2.52 -11.07
N PRO A 62 -0.84 -3.13 -12.20
CA PRO A 62 -0.96 -4.59 -12.36
C PRO A 62 -0.10 -5.37 -11.36
N ASN A 63 1.10 -4.89 -11.09
CA ASN A 63 2.04 -5.55 -10.17
C ASN A 63 1.55 -5.48 -8.72
N ALA A 64 0.99 -4.35 -8.30
CA ALA A 64 0.41 -4.22 -6.97
C ALA A 64 -0.79 -5.17 -6.77
N GLN A 65 -1.61 -5.37 -7.81
CA GLN A 65 -2.70 -6.35 -7.78
C GLN A 65 -2.15 -7.77 -7.56
N LYS A 66 -1.11 -8.15 -8.29
CA LYS A 66 -0.47 -9.47 -8.16
C LYS A 66 0.13 -9.66 -6.77
N ASP A 67 0.82 -8.66 -6.26
CA ASP A 67 1.40 -8.70 -4.90
C ASP A 67 0.30 -8.88 -3.86
N TYR A 68 -0.78 -8.11 -3.95
CA TYR A 68 -1.94 -8.26 -3.06
C TYR A 68 -2.45 -9.70 -3.06
N ASP A 69 -2.62 -10.28 -4.24
CA ASP A 69 -3.13 -11.65 -4.35
C ASP A 69 -2.16 -12.68 -3.75
N ALA A 70 -0.85 -12.46 -3.90
CA ALA A 70 0.20 -13.35 -3.41
C ALA A 70 0.40 -13.31 -1.89
N ILE A 71 0.12 -12.18 -1.24
CA ILE A 71 0.32 -12.02 0.21
C ILE A 71 -0.76 -12.80 0.98
N LYS A 72 -0.34 -13.76 1.84
CA LYS A 72 -1.26 -14.65 2.56
C LYS A 72 -1.18 -14.55 4.08
N ARG A 73 -0.10 -14.00 4.64
CA ARG A 73 0.21 -14.15 6.06
C ARG A 73 0.13 -12.86 6.87
N VAL A 74 0.22 -11.71 6.23
CA VAL A 74 0.16 -10.43 6.92
C VAL A 74 -1.07 -9.65 6.47
N PRO A 75 -1.62 -8.77 7.31
CA PRO A 75 -2.69 -7.86 6.88
C PRO A 75 -2.22 -7.02 5.70
N VAL A 76 -3.02 -6.99 4.66
CA VAL A 76 -2.73 -6.22 3.45
C VAL A 76 -3.93 -5.43 2.99
N VAL A 77 -3.68 -4.17 2.66
CA VAL A 77 -4.65 -3.26 2.04
C VAL A 77 -4.09 -2.80 0.70
N LEU A 78 -4.95 -2.81 -0.32
CA LEU A 78 -4.68 -2.18 -1.61
C LEU A 78 -5.67 -1.04 -1.81
N ALA A 79 -5.20 0.18 -1.67
CA ALA A 79 -5.96 1.40 -1.87
C ALA A 79 -5.61 1.99 -3.24
N ASP A 80 -6.61 2.22 -4.06
CA ASP A 80 -6.44 2.66 -5.45
C ASP A 80 -7.15 4.00 -5.67
N ASN A 81 -6.35 5.05 -5.85
CA ASN A 81 -6.84 6.36 -6.28
C ASN A 81 -6.93 6.37 -7.80
N THR A 82 -8.05 5.89 -8.33
CA THR A 82 -8.21 5.40 -9.70
C THR A 82 -7.87 6.39 -10.81
N GLN A 83 -7.79 7.68 -10.52
CA GLN A 83 -7.52 8.76 -11.49
C GLN A 83 -6.18 9.46 -11.26
N SER A 84 -5.41 9.09 -10.25
CA SER A 84 -4.23 9.86 -9.86
C SER A 84 -2.97 9.56 -10.66
N GLY A 85 -2.88 8.39 -11.30
CA GLY A 85 -1.70 7.98 -12.06
C GLY A 85 -0.50 7.66 -11.16
N HIS A 86 0.66 7.51 -11.80
CA HIS A 86 1.89 7.06 -11.13
C HIS A 86 2.48 8.07 -10.14
N ASP A 87 2.31 9.35 -10.39
CA ASP A 87 2.89 10.46 -9.59
C ASP A 87 1.83 11.37 -8.97
N GLY A 88 0.62 10.84 -8.76
CA GLY A 88 -0.49 11.61 -8.19
C GLY A 88 -0.19 12.27 -6.85
N THR A 89 0.63 11.62 -5.99
CA THR A 89 1.08 12.19 -4.72
C THR A 89 1.79 13.53 -4.89
N TYR A 90 2.50 13.72 -6.00
CA TYR A 90 3.31 14.92 -6.25
C TYR A 90 2.54 16.04 -6.99
N ARG A 91 1.31 15.77 -7.43
CA ARG A 91 0.51 16.70 -8.21
C ARG A 91 -0.46 17.54 -7.41
N GLN A 92 -0.64 17.21 -6.15
CA GLN A 92 -1.56 17.91 -5.25
C GLN A 92 -0.81 18.50 -4.08
N GLU A 93 -1.28 19.65 -3.63
CA GLU A 93 -0.72 20.33 -2.47
C GLU A 93 -0.76 19.37 -1.26
N PHE A 94 0.35 19.30 -0.53
CA PHE A 94 0.54 18.39 0.63
C PHE A 94 0.29 16.90 0.32
N GLY A 95 0.35 16.49 -0.95
CA GLY A 95 0.12 15.10 -1.36
C GLY A 95 -1.35 14.70 -1.49
N GLY A 96 -2.28 15.62 -1.24
CA GLY A 96 -3.72 15.40 -1.44
C GLY A 96 -4.28 14.19 -0.71
N ASP A 97 -5.22 13.51 -1.37
CA ASP A 97 -5.88 12.32 -0.81
C ASP A 97 -4.92 11.14 -0.60
N ASN A 98 -3.85 11.03 -1.40
CA ASN A 98 -2.84 9.99 -1.19
C ASN A 98 -2.15 10.16 0.18
N SER A 99 -1.76 11.38 0.51
CA SER A 99 -1.18 11.70 1.82
C SER A 99 -2.19 11.45 2.96
N ARG A 100 -3.45 11.81 2.76
CA ARG A 100 -4.52 11.56 3.75
C ARG A 100 -4.72 10.07 4.00
N MET A 101 -4.71 9.24 2.96
CA MET A 101 -4.81 7.78 3.10
C MET A 101 -3.65 7.22 3.92
N VAL A 102 -2.42 7.64 3.62
CA VAL A 102 -1.22 7.23 4.37
C VAL A 102 -1.28 7.68 5.82
N SER A 103 -1.68 8.94 6.08
CA SER A 103 -1.81 9.47 7.44
C SER A 103 -2.84 8.68 8.25
N ASN A 104 -4.00 8.39 7.65
CA ASN A 104 -5.03 7.59 8.31
C ASN A 104 -4.54 6.17 8.64
N TRP A 105 -3.75 5.56 7.75
CA TRP A 105 -3.13 4.25 7.99
C TRP A 105 -2.19 4.28 9.20
N LEU A 106 -1.32 5.29 9.28
CA LEU A 106 -0.36 5.43 10.37
C LEU A 106 -1.05 5.74 11.70
N ASP A 107 -2.06 6.62 11.69
CA ASP A 107 -2.84 6.95 12.87
C ASP A 107 -3.60 5.71 13.39
N TRP A 108 -4.16 4.93 12.47
CA TRP A 108 -4.86 3.70 12.82
C TRP A 108 -3.93 2.69 13.48
N LEU A 109 -2.74 2.45 12.91
CA LEU A 109 -1.80 1.44 13.42
C LEU A 109 -1.06 1.88 14.67
N PHE A 110 -0.67 3.17 14.77
CA PHE A 110 0.26 3.62 15.81
C PHE A 110 -0.39 4.48 16.89
N LYS A 111 -1.56 5.04 16.61
CA LYS A 111 -2.31 5.85 17.57
C LYS A 111 -3.65 5.24 17.97
N ASP A 112 -3.94 4.04 17.47
CA ASP A 112 -5.17 3.29 17.79
C ASP A 112 -6.46 4.07 17.50
N VAL A 113 -6.48 4.83 16.40
CA VAL A 113 -7.66 5.60 15.97
C VAL A 113 -8.70 4.65 15.39
N LYS A 114 -9.61 4.20 16.22
CA LYS A 114 -10.60 3.15 15.91
C LYS A 114 -11.55 3.49 14.77
N GLU A 115 -11.80 4.76 14.53
CA GLU A 115 -12.65 5.24 13.43
C GLU A 115 -12.16 4.74 12.06
N HIS A 116 -10.88 4.45 11.93
CA HIS A 116 -10.32 3.93 10.68
C HIS A 116 -10.52 2.42 10.46
N ASP A 117 -11.08 1.70 11.43
CA ASP A 117 -11.47 0.28 11.24
C ASP A 117 -12.44 0.13 10.05
N ALA A 118 -13.39 1.03 9.92
CA ALA A 118 -14.36 1.01 8.82
C ALA A 118 -13.65 1.12 7.46
N LEU A 119 -12.66 2.02 7.32
CA LEU A 119 -11.90 2.20 6.10
C LEU A 119 -11.07 0.95 5.77
N PHE A 120 -10.24 0.51 6.69
CA PHE A 120 -9.20 -0.49 6.39
C PHE A 120 -9.64 -1.95 6.52
N LYS A 121 -10.63 -2.24 7.36
CA LYS A 121 -11.16 -3.61 7.51
C LYS A 121 -12.41 -3.86 6.70
N GLN A 122 -13.26 -2.84 6.54
CA GLN A 122 -14.57 -2.97 5.92
C GLN A 122 -14.66 -2.34 4.53
N GLY A 123 -13.64 -1.57 4.13
CA GLY A 123 -13.61 -0.91 2.82
C GLY A 123 -14.53 0.30 2.71
N ASP A 124 -14.88 0.92 3.82
CA ASP A 124 -15.72 2.12 3.81
C ASP A 124 -14.91 3.35 3.35
N LEU A 125 -15.14 3.74 2.11
CA LEU A 125 -14.46 4.86 1.43
C LEU A 125 -15.18 6.20 1.64
N LYS A 126 -15.91 6.38 2.73
CA LYS A 126 -16.54 7.66 3.03
C LYS A 126 -15.51 8.79 3.03
N GLY A 127 -15.73 9.80 2.20
CA GLY A 127 -14.80 10.90 2.02
C GLY A 127 -13.65 10.66 1.05
N TYR A 128 -13.63 9.53 0.33
CA TYR A 128 -12.64 9.19 -0.69
C TYR A 128 -13.34 9.00 -2.05
N THR A 129 -13.60 10.08 -2.76
CA THR A 129 -14.25 10.04 -4.07
C THR A 129 -13.29 9.53 -5.14
N GLY A 130 -13.73 8.55 -5.95
CA GLY A 130 -12.94 8.00 -7.05
C GLY A 130 -11.88 6.98 -6.61
N TRP A 131 -11.97 6.49 -5.37
CA TRP A 131 -11.10 5.44 -4.87
C TRP A 131 -11.79 4.07 -4.91
N THR A 132 -10.98 3.02 -4.94
CA THR A 132 -11.37 1.67 -4.56
C THR A 132 -10.42 1.17 -3.47
N ILE A 133 -10.87 0.23 -2.67
CA ILE A 133 -10.04 -0.36 -1.61
C ILE A 133 -10.42 -1.83 -1.44
N LYS A 134 -9.43 -2.66 -1.19
CA LYS A 134 -9.64 -4.05 -0.76
C LYS A 134 -8.64 -4.43 0.31
N SER A 135 -9.04 -5.31 1.20
CA SER A 135 -8.23 -5.70 2.34
C SER A 135 -8.46 -7.17 2.69
N LYS A 136 -7.47 -7.79 3.31
CA LYS A 136 -7.55 -9.17 3.79
C LYS A 136 -6.51 -9.46 4.87
N ASN A 137 -6.64 -10.65 5.46
CA ASN A 137 -5.75 -11.21 6.47
C ASN A 137 -5.74 -10.45 7.79
N PHE A 138 -6.74 -9.61 8.06
CA PHE A 138 -6.91 -9.03 9.39
C PHE A 138 -7.49 -10.08 10.34
N LYS A 139 -6.99 -10.10 11.57
CA LYS A 139 -7.60 -10.90 12.64
C LYS A 139 -8.88 -10.21 13.10
N GLU A 140 -9.90 -11.01 13.31
CA GLU A 140 -11.15 -10.55 13.89
C GLU A 140 -10.99 -10.22 15.38
#